data_f049aab5f3c9ffebbd1dd57ed66b5a41
#
_entry.id   f049aab5f3c9ffebbd1dd57ed66b5a41
#
_cell.length_a   1.000
_cell.length_b   1.000
_cell.length_c   1.000
_cell.angle_alpha   90.00
_cell.angle_beta   90.00
_cell.angle_gamma   90.00
#
_symmetry.space_group_name_H-M   'P 1'
#
loop_
_entity.id
_entity.type
_entity.pdbx_description
1 polymer ?
#
loop_
_entity_poly.entity_id
_entity_poly.type
_entity_poly.pdbx_seq_one_letter_code
_entity_poly.pdbx_strand_id
1 'polypeptide(L)'
;MNTVTFQGNPLHLEGELPVVGQKAPDFVLAANDLSPRGFKDYAGKVLVLVSVPSLDTPVCDMEVRRFNTEAAGLSDNVRIVAVSCDLPFAQARWCGAAGVKSVETLSDYKDTSFGK
;
A
#
# COMPACT_ATOMS: atom_id res chain seq x y z
N MET A 1 11.42 19.75 -7.31
CA MET A 1 11.77 18.49 -6.63
C MET A 1 11.16 18.49 -5.24
N ASN A 2 10.47 17.42 -4.88
CA ASN A 2 9.81 17.33 -3.59
C ASN A 2 10.79 16.84 -2.53
N THR A 3 10.69 17.41 -1.33
CA THR A 3 11.54 17.06 -0.20
C THR A 3 10.66 16.72 0.99
N VAL A 4 11.00 15.64 1.69
CA VAL A 4 10.38 15.26 2.95
C VAL A 4 11.47 15.09 3.99
N THR A 5 11.09 14.89 5.25
CA THR A 5 12.07 14.62 6.31
C THR A 5 11.88 13.21 6.87
N PHE A 6 13.00 12.60 7.25
CA PHE A 6 13.00 11.36 7.99
C PHE A 6 13.82 11.57 9.25
N GLN A 7 13.17 11.46 10.41
CA GLN A 7 13.76 11.76 11.71
C GLN A 7 14.41 13.14 11.74
N GLY A 8 13.75 14.12 11.12
CA GLY A 8 14.23 15.50 11.06
C GLY A 8 15.26 15.78 9.97
N ASN A 9 15.72 14.76 9.26
CA ASN A 9 16.71 14.92 8.18
C ASN A 9 16.02 14.98 6.82
N PRO A 10 16.40 15.92 5.94
CA PRO A 10 15.74 16.05 4.64
C PRO A 10 16.09 14.89 3.70
N LEU A 11 15.08 14.43 2.97
CA LEU A 11 15.23 13.44 1.91
C LEU A 11 14.60 13.99 0.63
N HIS A 12 15.27 13.77 -0.48
CA HIS A 12 14.75 14.16 -1.79
C HIS A 12 13.94 13.02 -2.37
N LEU A 13 12.76 13.34 -2.92
CA LEU A 13 11.89 12.37 -3.56
C LEU A 13 12.10 12.36 -5.06
N GLU A 14 12.00 11.18 -5.67
CA GLU A 14 11.91 11.05 -7.12
C GLU A 14 10.49 11.30 -7.57
N GLY A 15 10.34 11.88 -8.77
CA GLY A 15 9.04 12.10 -9.38
C GLY A 15 8.25 13.22 -8.74
N GLU A 16 6.98 13.29 -9.09
CA GLU A 16 6.05 14.30 -8.63
C GLU A 16 4.93 13.65 -7.82
N LEU A 17 4.51 14.31 -6.74
CA LEU A 17 3.38 13.84 -5.96
C LEU A 17 2.08 14.03 -6.74
N PRO A 18 1.15 13.06 -6.69
CA PRO A 18 -0.15 13.24 -7.29
C PRO A 18 -0.91 14.39 -6.64
N VAL A 19 -1.75 15.04 -7.45
CA VAL A 19 -2.57 16.17 -7.00
C VAL A 19 -4.01 15.70 -6.82
N VAL A 20 -4.66 16.20 -5.78
CA VAL A 20 -6.08 15.89 -5.52
C VAL A 20 -6.92 16.30 -6.73
N GLY A 21 -7.82 15.41 -7.16
CA GLY A 21 -8.64 15.60 -8.34
C GLY A 21 -8.01 15.09 -9.63
N GLN A 22 -6.74 14.75 -9.62
CA GLN A 22 -6.03 14.18 -10.76
C GLN A 22 -6.27 12.67 -10.82
N LYS A 23 -6.33 12.12 -12.03
CA LYS A 23 -6.39 10.67 -12.19
C LYS A 23 -5.08 10.06 -11.70
N ALA A 24 -5.17 9.04 -10.85
CA ALA A 24 -3.98 8.38 -10.33
C ALA A 24 -3.23 7.66 -11.47
N PRO A 25 -1.88 7.69 -11.45
CA PRO A 25 -1.10 6.92 -12.43
C PRO A 25 -1.35 5.42 -12.31
N ASP A 26 -1.28 4.72 -13.43
CA ASP A 26 -1.39 3.26 -13.43
C ASP A 26 -0.24 2.63 -12.65
N PHE A 27 -0.53 1.45 -12.09
CA PHE A 27 0.50 0.68 -11.39
C PHE A 27 0.33 -0.80 -11.69
N VAL A 28 1.41 -1.56 -11.49
CA VAL A 28 1.40 -3.02 -11.47
C VAL A 28 2.20 -3.45 -10.26
N LEU A 29 1.54 -4.15 -9.34
CA LEU A 29 2.13 -4.61 -8.08
C LEU A 29 1.93 -6.12 -7.96
N ALA A 30 2.71 -6.76 -7.09
CA ALA A 30 2.62 -8.20 -6.88
C ALA A 30 1.73 -8.50 -5.68
N ALA A 31 0.74 -9.36 -5.88
CA ALA A 31 -0.10 -9.87 -4.80
C ALA A 31 0.65 -10.94 -4.00
N ASN A 32 0.06 -11.38 -2.89
CA ASN A 32 0.69 -12.38 -2.02
C ASN A 32 0.95 -13.71 -2.75
N ASP A 33 0.17 -14.01 -3.78
CA ASP A 33 0.35 -15.22 -4.61
C ASP A 33 1.23 -14.95 -5.83
N LEU A 34 1.88 -13.79 -5.89
CA LEU A 34 2.76 -13.33 -6.96
C LEU A 34 2.03 -12.92 -8.24
N SER A 35 0.70 -12.94 -8.27
CA SER A 35 -0.05 -12.48 -9.43
C SER A 35 -0.01 -10.95 -9.53
N PRO A 36 -0.04 -10.41 -10.77
CA PRO A 36 -0.06 -8.95 -10.94
C PRO A 36 -1.42 -8.36 -10.57
N ARG A 37 -1.39 -7.16 -9.99
CA ARG A 37 -2.58 -6.38 -9.65
C ARG A 37 -2.41 -4.95 -10.15
N GLY A 38 -3.49 -4.38 -10.69
CA GLY A 38 -3.54 -2.98 -11.11
C GLY A 38 -4.94 -2.44 -10.91
N PHE A 39 -5.21 -1.23 -11.39
CA PHE A 39 -6.51 -0.59 -11.19
C PHE A 39 -7.68 -1.42 -11.71
N LYS A 40 -7.49 -2.18 -12.78
CA LYS A 40 -8.57 -3.00 -13.37
C LYS A 40 -9.10 -4.03 -12.39
N ASP A 41 -8.29 -4.48 -11.44
CA ASP A 41 -8.69 -5.48 -10.45
C ASP A 41 -9.64 -4.89 -9.40
N TYR A 42 -9.75 -3.57 -9.35
CA TYR A 42 -10.58 -2.86 -8.39
C TYR A 42 -11.62 -1.98 -9.09
N ALA A 43 -11.90 -2.26 -10.35
CA ALA A 43 -12.87 -1.48 -11.13
C ALA A 43 -14.24 -1.47 -10.46
N GLY A 44 -14.88 -0.31 -10.41
CA GLY A 44 -16.18 -0.14 -9.77
C GLY A 44 -16.13 -0.02 -8.25
N LYS A 45 -14.94 0.01 -7.66
CA LYS A 45 -14.75 0.13 -6.20
C LYS A 45 -14.08 1.44 -5.85
N VAL A 46 -14.33 1.92 -4.64
CA VAL A 46 -13.54 3.00 -4.05
C VAL A 46 -12.27 2.35 -3.50
N LEU A 47 -11.12 2.78 -3.98
CA LEU A 47 -9.83 2.20 -3.61
C LEU A 47 -9.09 3.13 -2.67
N VAL A 48 -8.79 2.64 -1.47
CA VAL A 48 -7.95 3.34 -0.49
C VAL A 48 -6.57 2.71 -0.53
N LEU A 49 -5.58 3.47 -1.00
CA LEU A 49 -4.19 3.00 -1.06
C LEU A 49 -3.43 3.54 0.15
N VAL A 50 -2.85 2.62 0.92
CA VAL A 50 -2.02 2.93 2.08
C VAL A 50 -0.59 2.56 1.74
N SER A 51 0.27 3.55 1.61
CA SER A 51 1.67 3.32 1.21
C SER A 51 2.57 3.38 2.42
N VAL A 52 3.34 2.33 2.64
CA VAL A 52 4.28 2.23 3.75
C VAL A 52 5.61 1.64 3.26
N PRO A 53 6.75 1.99 3.87
CA PRO A 53 8.03 1.38 3.45
C PRO A 53 8.09 -0.10 3.77
N SER A 54 7.65 -0.53 4.94
CA SER A 54 7.65 -1.93 5.35
C SER A 54 6.65 -2.16 6.47
N LEU A 55 5.98 -3.31 6.43
CA LEU A 55 5.07 -3.75 7.49
C LEU A 55 5.81 -4.06 8.79
N ASP A 56 7.12 -4.24 8.73
CA ASP A 56 7.93 -4.52 9.92
C ASP A 56 8.34 -3.26 10.69
N THR A 57 7.97 -2.07 10.22
CA THR A 57 8.21 -0.85 10.99
C THR A 57 7.08 -0.63 12.00
N PRO A 58 7.36 -0.11 13.21
CA PRO A 58 6.35 -0.02 14.27
C PRO A 58 5.10 0.80 13.89
N VAL A 59 5.29 1.97 13.31
CA VAL A 59 4.17 2.84 12.94
C VAL A 59 3.36 2.23 11.81
N CYS A 60 4.02 1.65 10.80
CA CYS A 60 3.34 1.05 9.66
C CYS A 60 2.54 -0.19 10.06
N ASP A 61 3.08 -1.00 10.97
CA ASP A 61 2.37 -2.15 11.51
C ASP A 61 1.06 -1.69 12.18
N MET A 62 1.13 -0.70 13.04
CA MET A 62 -0.04 -0.15 13.73
C MET A 62 -1.03 0.46 12.74
N GLU A 63 -0.55 1.19 11.74
CA GLU A 63 -1.39 1.83 10.74
C GLU A 63 -2.21 0.81 9.96
N VAL A 64 -1.57 -0.22 9.43
CA VAL A 64 -2.28 -1.23 8.64
C VAL A 64 -3.23 -2.04 9.50
N ARG A 65 -2.87 -2.36 10.74
CA ARG A 65 -3.77 -3.03 11.66
C ARG A 65 -5.01 -2.18 11.95
N ARG A 66 -4.85 -0.88 12.10
CA ARG A 66 -5.97 0.04 12.33
C ARG A 66 -6.90 0.09 11.12
N PHE A 67 -6.34 0.17 9.90
CA PHE A 67 -7.14 0.12 8.69
C PHE A 67 -7.90 -1.19 8.59
N ASN A 68 -7.28 -2.31 8.95
CA ASN A 68 -7.95 -3.59 8.95
C ASN A 68 -9.14 -3.63 9.91
N THR A 69 -8.98 -3.08 11.11
CA THR A 69 -10.05 -3.01 12.10
C THR A 69 -11.21 -2.15 11.59
N GLU A 70 -10.91 -0.99 11.03
CA GLU A 70 -11.94 -0.06 10.53
C GLU A 70 -12.60 -0.57 9.25
N ALA A 71 -11.89 -1.38 8.47
CA ALA A 71 -12.42 -1.91 7.20
C ALA A 71 -13.68 -2.75 7.41
N ALA A 72 -13.81 -3.40 8.55
CA ALA A 72 -14.97 -4.23 8.85
C ALA A 72 -16.28 -3.42 8.87
N GLY A 73 -16.20 -2.12 9.13
CA GLY A 73 -17.34 -1.22 9.16
C GLY A 73 -17.62 -0.51 7.85
N LEU A 74 -16.83 -0.75 6.81
CA LEU A 74 -17.00 -0.10 5.51
C LEU A 74 -17.86 -0.95 4.58
N SER A 75 -18.43 -0.31 3.56
CA SER A 75 -19.26 -1.01 2.59
C SER A 75 -18.40 -1.91 1.69
N ASP A 76 -19.05 -2.87 1.02
CA ASP A 76 -18.39 -3.77 0.08
C ASP A 76 -17.84 -3.04 -1.15
N ASN A 77 -18.25 -1.78 -1.37
CA ASN A 77 -17.72 -0.94 -2.46
C ASN A 77 -16.34 -0.39 -2.19
N VAL A 78 -15.84 -0.51 -0.97
CA VAL A 78 -14.53 0.05 -0.60
C VAL A 78 -13.52 -1.09 -0.47
N ARG A 79 -12.36 -0.91 -1.10
CA ARG A 79 -11.23 -1.81 -0.97
C ARG A 79 -10.05 -1.04 -0.39
N ILE A 80 -9.42 -1.60 0.63
CA ILE A 80 -8.22 -1.02 1.25
C ILE A 80 -7.04 -1.90 0.86
N VAL A 81 -6.03 -1.28 0.25
CA VAL A 81 -4.83 -1.95 -0.21
C VAL A 81 -3.62 -1.28 0.42
N ALA A 82 -2.80 -2.05 1.11
CA ALA A 82 -1.54 -1.57 1.66
C ALA A 82 -0.41 -1.96 0.72
N VAL A 83 0.40 -0.98 0.32
CA VAL A 83 1.54 -1.19 -0.58
C VAL A 83 2.81 -0.99 0.20
N SER A 84 3.71 -1.97 0.15
CA SER A 84 5.02 -1.88 0.78
C SER A 84 6.09 -2.48 -0.11
N CYS A 85 7.36 -2.28 0.26
CA CYS A 85 8.48 -2.88 -0.46
C CYS A 85 8.85 -4.26 0.07
N ASP A 86 8.11 -4.80 1.05
CA ASP A 86 8.29 -6.17 1.52
C ASP A 86 8.04 -7.15 0.40
N LEU A 87 8.72 -8.29 0.42
CA LEU A 87 8.43 -9.36 -0.53
C LEU A 87 7.01 -9.91 -0.29
N PRO A 88 6.33 -10.39 -1.34
CA PRO A 88 4.99 -10.95 -1.18
C PRO A 88 4.89 -12.05 -0.13
N PHE A 89 5.94 -12.86 0.00
CA PHE A 89 5.99 -13.92 1.01
C PHE A 89 6.00 -13.34 2.43
N ALA A 90 6.74 -12.26 2.65
CA ALA A 90 6.80 -11.59 3.95
C ALA A 90 5.47 -10.92 4.28
N GLN A 91 4.81 -10.33 3.29
CA GLN A 91 3.49 -9.73 3.47
C GLN A 91 2.45 -10.78 3.87
N ALA A 92 2.46 -11.93 3.20
CA ALA A 92 1.54 -13.03 3.51
C ALA A 92 1.75 -13.51 4.94
N ARG A 93 3.00 -13.66 5.36
CA ARG A 93 3.31 -14.09 6.72
C ARG A 93 2.87 -13.06 7.76
N TRP A 94 3.10 -11.78 7.49
CA TRP A 94 2.67 -10.71 8.39
C TRP A 94 1.15 -10.68 8.53
N CYS A 95 0.41 -10.78 7.43
CA CYS A 95 -1.06 -10.80 7.46
C CYS A 95 -1.58 -11.98 8.29
N GLY A 96 -0.97 -13.16 8.13
CA GLY A 96 -1.36 -14.33 8.91
C GLY A 96 -1.10 -14.16 10.40
N ALA A 97 0.08 -13.64 10.75
CA ALA A 97 0.47 -13.43 12.14
C ALA A 97 -0.34 -12.34 12.82
N ALA A 98 -0.67 -11.28 12.08
CA ALA A 98 -1.42 -10.14 12.61
C ALA A 98 -2.93 -10.32 12.56
N GLY A 99 -3.43 -11.34 11.89
CA GLY A 99 -4.86 -11.56 11.72
C GLY A 99 -5.51 -10.54 10.76
N VAL A 100 -4.75 -9.99 9.84
CA VAL A 100 -5.23 -9.00 8.89
C VAL A 100 -5.87 -9.72 7.70
N LYS A 101 -7.18 -9.51 7.49
CA LYS A 101 -7.94 -10.17 6.42
C LYS A 101 -8.73 -9.20 5.57
N SER A 102 -9.02 -8.00 6.09
CA SER A 102 -9.86 -7.01 5.41
C SER A 102 -9.06 -6.01 4.59
N VAL A 103 -7.73 -6.05 4.68
CA VAL A 103 -6.81 -5.24 3.89
C VAL A 103 -6.00 -6.17 3.02
N GLU A 104 -5.96 -5.89 1.72
CA GLU A 104 -5.08 -6.62 0.80
C GLU A 104 -3.70 -5.97 0.83
N THR A 105 -2.64 -6.78 0.80
CA THR A 105 -1.26 -6.27 0.71
C THR A 105 -0.69 -6.54 -0.66
N LEU A 106 -0.06 -5.52 -1.24
CA LEU A 106 0.60 -5.61 -2.54
C LEU A 106 2.06 -5.17 -2.39
N SER A 107 2.93 -5.76 -3.19
CA SER A 107 4.37 -5.52 -3.08
C SER A 107 4.90 -4.74 -4.28
N ASP A 108 5.70 -3.73 -3.99
CA ASP A 108 6.42 -2.90 -4.96
C ASP A 108 7.90 -3.32 -5.07
N TYR A 109 8.22 -4.58 -4.75
CA TYR A 109 9.60 -5.02 -4.62
C TYR A 109 10.37 -5.10 -5.93
N LYS A 110 9.68 -5.36 -7.05
CA LYS A 110 10.36 -5.67 -8.31
C LYS A 110 11.15 -4.51 -8.87
N ASP A 111 10.50 -3.36 -9.01
CA ASP A 111 11.12 -2.20 -9.65
C ASP A 111 10.80 -0.89 -8.94
N THR A 112 10.05 -0.94 -7.85
CA THR A 112 9.62 0.22 -7.07
C THR A 112 8.90 1.29 -7.92
N SER A 113 8.28 0.87 -9.03
CA SER A 113 7.64 1.82 -9.94
C SER A 113 6.43 2.52 -9.32
N PHE A 114 5.74 1.87 -8.39
CA PHE A 114 4.62 2.49 -7.68
C PHE A 114 5.10 3.67 -6.81
N GLY A 115 6.24 3.51 -6.15
CA GLY A 115 6.79 4.54 -5.27
C GLY A 115 7.44 5.71 -5.99
N LYS A 116 7.64 5.60 -7.29
CA LYS A 116 8.30 6.65 -8.08
C LYS A 116 7.32 7.64 -8.72
#